data_d44b39ae9e0b738f5765e6b681e88dc1
#
_entry.id   d44b39ae9e0b738f5765e6b681e88dc1
#
_cell.length_a   1.000
_cell.length_b   1.000
_cell.length_c   1.000
_cell.angle_alpha   90.00
_cell.angle_beta   90.00
_cell.angle_gamma   90.00
#
_symmetry.space_group_name_H-M   'P 1'
#
loop_
_entity.id
_entity.type
_entity.pdbx_description
1 polymer ?
#
loop_
_entity_poly.entity_id
_entity_poly.type
_entity_poly.pdbx_seq_one_letter_code
_entity_poly.pdbx_strand_id
1 'polypeptide(L)'
;MERLCLRPYRPSDCPALARLFYETVHTVNRRDYTPRQLDAWAPEEMDLAGWDRSFRGHFALVAELEGRLAGFGDIHRTGYLDRLYVGRDCQGRGVASALCGALEG
;
A
#
# COMPACT_ATOMS: atom_id res chain seq x y z
N MET A 1 -10.37 -11.94 17.89
CA MET A 1 -10.90 -11.53 16.58
C MET A 1 -10.18 -10.28 16.11
N GLU A 2 -9.62 -10.33 14.90
CA GLU A 2 -8.86 -9.20 14.39
C GLU A 2 -9.79 -8.10 13.90
N ARG A 3 -9.49 -6.87 14.31
CA ARG A 3 -10.28 -5.70 13.92
C ARG A 3 -9.63 -5.02 12.73
N LEU A 4 -10.28 -5.06 11.58
CA LEU A 4 -9.84 -4.40 10.36
C LEU A 4 -10.59 -3.08 10.21
N CYS A 5 -9.85 -1.99 10.07
CA CYS A 5 -10.41 -0.66 9.83
C CYS A 5 -9.82 -0.08 8.55
N LEU A 6 -10.68 0.51 7.73
CA LEU A 6 -10.26 1.27 6.55
C LEU A 6 -10.50 2.74 6.82
N ARG A 7 -9.54 3.57 6.44
CA ARG A 7 -9.69 5.02 6.59
C ARG A 7 -9.02 5.76 5.44
N PRO A 8 -9.42 7.02 5.20
CA PRO A 8 -8.78 7.81 4.16
C PRO A 8 -7.30 8.05 4.45
N TYR A 9 -6.54 8.20 3.37
CA TYR A 9 -5.13 8.55 3.44
C TYR A 9 -4.94 9.94 4.05
N ARG A 10 -3.86 10.11 4.84
CA ARG A 10 -3.39 11.38 5.37
C ARG A 10 -1.93 11.58 4.97
N PRO A 11 -1.49 12.83 4.74
CA PRO A 11 -0.08 13.06 4.39
C PRO A 11 0.92 12.47 5.39
N SER A 12 0.55 12.43 6.66
CA SER A 12 1.40 11.81 7.70
C SER A 12 1.59 10.31 7.54
N ASP A 13 0.76 9.65 6.73
CA ASP A 13 0.90 8.22 6.45
C ASP A 13 2.01 7.92 5.44
N CYS A 14 2.39 8.90 4.63
CA CYS A 14 3.24 8.66 3.47
C CYS A 14 4.54 7.90 3.77
N PRO A 15 5.33 8.28 4.79
CA PRO A 15 6.57 7.54 5.08
C PRO A 15 6.31 6.07 5.41
N ALA A 16 5.25 5.79 6.18
CA ALA A 16 4.90 4.42 6.56
C ALA A 16 4.43 3.60 5.36
N LEU A 17 3.66 4.20 4.46
CA LEU A 17 3.19 3.53 3.24
C LEU A 17 4.35 3.23 2.30
N ALA A 18 5.28 4.16 2.14
CA ALA A 18 6.46 3.95 1.31
C ALA A 18 7.31 2.81 1.87
N ARG A 19 7.46 2.75 3.18
CA ARG A 19 8.20 1.67 3.84
C ARG A 19 7.51 0.33 3.65
N LEU A 20 6.20 0.28 3.80
CA LEU A 20 5.43 -0.93 3.57
C LEU A 20 5.58 -1.42 2.13
N PHE A 21 5.52 -0.50 1.17
CA PHE A 21 5.73 -0.82 -0.23
C PHE A 21 7.12 -1.42 -0.45
N TYR A 22 8.16 -0.77 0.08
CA TYR A 22 9.54 -1.26 -0.03
C TYR A 22 9.68 -2.67 0.54
N GLU A 23 9.21 -2.88 1.76
CA GLU A 23 9.31 -4.17 2.43
C GLU A 23 8.52 -5.26 1.71
N THR A 24 7.33 -4.92 1.20
CA THR A 24 6.50 -5.88 0.49
C THR A 24 7.14 -6.31 -0.82
N VAL A 25 7.63 -5.34 -1.61
CA VAL A 25 8.28 -5.66 -2.89
C VAL A 25 9.51 -6.52 -2.66
N HIS A 26 10.36 -6.17 -1.68
CA HIS A 26 11.60 -6.87 -1.42
C HIS A 26 11.44 -8.21 -0.70
N THR A 27 10.27 -8.47 -0.12
CA THR A 27 10.02 -9.70 0.64
C THR A 27 9.10 -10.65 -0.11
N VAL A 28 7.96 -10.16 -0.57
CA VAL A 28 6.93 -11.00 -1.19
C VAL A 28 7.29 -11.33 -2.64
N ASN A 29 7.88 -10.37 -3.35
CA ASN A 29 8.16 -10.52 -4.78
C ASN A 29 9.58 -11.00 -5.10
N ARG A 30 10.40 -11.25 -4.08
CA ARG A 30 11.82 -11.59 -4.31
C ARG A 30 12.04 -12.91 -5.05
N ARG A 31 11.05 -13.79 -5.11
CA ARG A 31 11.12 -15.04 -5.86
C ARG A 31 11.19 -14.83 -7.35
N ASP A 32 10.47 -13.82 -7.83
CA ASP A 32 10.25 -13.61 -9.26
C ASP A 32 11.17 -12.56 -9.87
N TYR A 33 11.93 -11.86 -9.03
CA TYR A 33 12.74 -10.73 -9.47
C TYR A 33 14.11 -10.75 -8.82
N THR A 34 15.12 -10.28 -9.57
CA THR A 34 16.46 -10.14 -9.02
C THR A 34 16.50 -8.98 -8.03
N PRO A 35 17.48 -8.96 -7.09
CA PRO A 35 17.64 -7.82 -6.20
C PRO A 35 17.76 -6.49 -6.94
N ARG A 36 18.42 -6.47 -8.09
CA ARG A 36 18.58 -5.27 -8.91
C ARG A 36 17.22 -4.78 -9.45
N GLN A 37 16.39 -5.72 -9.89
CA GLN A 37 15.04 -5.38 -10.37
C GLN A 37 14.16 -4.84 -9.24
N LEU A 38 14.27 -5.44 -8.05
CA LEU A 38 13.51 -4.99 -6.88
C LEU A 38 13.94 -3.59 -6.45
N ASP A 39 15.24 -3.29 -6.48
CA ASP A 39 15.76 -1.97 -6.11
C ASP A 39 15.33 -0.91 -7.12
N ALA A 40 15.23 -1.26 -8.39
CA ALA A 40 14.74 -0.32 -9.41
C ALA A 40 13.27 -0.01 -9.23
N TRP A 41 12.47 -1.03 -8.84
CA TRP A 41 11.03 -0.87 -8.61
C TRP A 41 10.75 -0.17 -7.29
N ALA A 42 11.41 -0.59 -6.21
CA ALA A 42 11.21 -0.04 -4.87
C ALA A 42 12.55 0.29 -4.24
N PRO A 43 13.13 1.45 -4.58
CA PRO A 43 14.43 1.85 -4.03
C PRO A 43 14.31 2.19 -2.55
N GLU A 44 15.43 2.06 -1.84
CA GLU A 44 15.47 2.37 -0.40
C GLU A 44 15.10 3.82 -0.13
N GLU A 45 15.57 4.73 -0.98
CA GLU A 45 15.21 6.15 -0.88
C GLU A 45 14.08 6.45 -1.85
N MET A 46 12.88 6.68 -1.31
CA MET A 46 11.68 6.95 -2.09
C MET A 46 11.39 8.44 -2.12
N ASP A 47 10.83 8.90 -3.24
CA ASP A 47 10.38 10.28 -3.37
C ASP A 47 9.06 10.45 -2.61
N LEU A 48 9.14 10.72 -1.31
CA LEU A 48 7.96 10.85 -0.47
C LEU A 48 7.06 12.01 -0.89
N ALA A 49 7.65 13.10 -1.34
CA ALA A 49 6.86 14.25 -1.81
C ALA A 49 6.04 13.89 -3.04
N GLY A 50 6.63 13.14 -3.97
CA GLY A 50 5.92 12.66 -5.16
C GLY A 50 4.85 11.66 -4.81
N TRP A 51 5.13 10.76 -3.87
CA TRP A 51 4.14 9.79 -3.38
C TRP A 51 2.96 10.49 -2.73
N ASP A 52 3.22 11.47 -1.86
CA ASP A 52 2.16 12.21 -1.20
C ASP A 52 1.27 12.94 -2.20
N ARG A 53 1.87 13.60 -3.19
CA ARG A 53 1.09 14.28 -4.24
C ARG A 53 0.20 13.30 -5.00
N SER A 54 0.74 12.12 -5.31
CA SER A 54 -0.01 11.08 -6.02
C SER A 54 -1.21 10.61 -5.20
N PHE A 55 -1.02 10.33 -3.91
CA PHE A 55 -2.12 9.89 -3.06
C PHE A 55 -3.19 10.96 -2.90
N ARG A 56 -2.78 12.22 -2.78
CA ARG A 56 -3.75 13.33 -2.62
C ARG A 56 -4.55 13.58 -3.90
N GLY A 57 -3.99 13.21 -5.06
CA GLY A 57 -4.70 13.31 -6.34
C GLY A 57 -5.59 12.13 -6.65
N HIS A 58 -5.55 11.08 -5.83
CA HIS A 58 -6.34 9.85 -6.01
C HIS A 58 -7.27 9.63 -4.82
N PHE A 59 -8.18 8.67 -4.97
CA PHE A 59 -8.94 8.17 -3.83
C PHE A 59 -8.09 7.09 -3.17
N ALA A 60 -7.53 7.40 -2.02
CA ALA A 60 -6.60 6.50 -1.34
C ALA A 60 -7.14 6.09 0.03
N LEU A 61 -7.02 4.81 0.33
CA LEU A 61 -7.44 4.23 1.61
C LEU A 61 -6.27 3.52 2.27
N VAL A 62 -6.24 3.61 3.60
CA VAL A 62 -5.27 2.93 4.45
C VAL A 62 -6.02 1.90 5.29
N ALA A 63 -5.48 0.69 5.36
CA ALA A 63 -6.04 -0.39 6.18
C ALA A 63 -5.22 -0.57 7.44
N GLU A 64 -5.89 -0.63 8.57
CA GLU A 64 -5.27 -0.91 9.86
C GLU A 64 -5.88 -2.18 10.44
N LEU A 65 -5.04 -3.07 10.92
CA LEU A 65 -5.44 -4.32 11.55
C LEU A 65 -4.94 -4.30 12.99
N GLU A 66 -5.86 -4.31 13.94
CA GLU A 66 -5.56 -4.18 15.37
C GLU A 66 -4.72 -2.92 15.66
N GLY A 67 -5.05 -1.81 14.99
CA GLY A 67 -4.35 -0.53 15.19
C GLY A 67 -3.01 -0.41 14.50
N ARG A 68 -2.61 -1.41 13.71
CA ARG A 68 -1.33 -1.40 12.98
C ARG A 68 -1.57 -1.27 11.49
N LEU A 69 -0.67 -0.59 10.81
CA LEU A 69 -0.74 -0.49 9.36
C LEU A 69 -0.67 -1.88 8.73
N ALA A 70 -1.70 -2.25 8.00
CA ALA A 70 -1.79 -3.57 7.35
C ALA A 70 -1.64 -3.48 5.84
N GLY A 71 -2.08 -2.38 5.23
CA GLY A 71 -2.01 -2.23 3.79
C GLY A 71 -2.58 -0.90 3.34
N PHE A 72 -2.53 -0.68 2.05
CA PHE A 72 -3.09 0.52 1.46
C PHE A 72 -3.42 0.28 -0.01
N GLY A 73 -4.26 1.15 -0.56
CA GLY A 73 -4.54 1.12 -1.97
C GLY A 73 -5.04 2.48 -2.43
N ASP A 74 -4.89 2.76 -3.71
CA ASP A 74 -5.46 3.97 -4.28
C ASP A 74 -5.96 3.71 -5.68
N ILE A 75 -7.00 4.47 -6.03
CA ILE A 75 -7.62 4.37 -7.33
C ILE A 75 -7.52 5.74 -8.01
N HIS A 76 -7.15 5.72 -9.28
CA HIS A 76 -7.09 6.93 -10.07
C HIS A 76 -8.51 7.42 -10.31
N ARG A 77 -8.68 8.73 -10.46
CA ARG A 77 -10.01 9.33 -10.70
C ARG A 77 -10.73 8.79 -11.92
N THR A 78 -10.00 8.11 -12.84
CA THR A 78 -10.59 7.45 -13.99
C THR A 78 -11.11 6.04 -13.67
N GLY A 79 -10.97 5.57 -12.44
CA GLY A 79 -11.43 4.28 -11.99
C GLY A 79 -10.37 3.17 -12.00
N TYR A 80 -9.15 3.47 -12.39
CA TYR A 80 -8.08 2.47 -12.39
C TYR A 80 -7.49 2.29 -11.01
N LEU A 81 -7.41 1.04 -10.58
CA LEU A 81 -6.67 0.67 -9.37
C LEU A 81 -5.19 0.87 -9.64
N ASP A 82 -4.58 1.84 -8.96
CA ASP A 82 -3.18 2.20 -9.21
C ASP A 82 -2.23 1.42 -8.31
N ARG A 83 -2.54 1.35 -7.00
CA ARG A 83 -1.72 0.63 -6.04
C ARG A 83 -2.61 -0.18 -5.10
N LEU A 84 -2.11 -1.37 -4.74
CA LEU A 84 -2.76 -2.21 -3.73
C LEU A 84 -1.68 -3.08 -3.10
N TYR A 85 -1.30 -2.76 -1.88
CA TYR A 85 -0.26 -3.47 -1.16
C TYR A 85 -0.70 -3.84 0.24
N VAL A 86 -0.43 -5.07 0.63
CA VAL A 86 -0.72 -5.60 1.96
C VAL A 86 0.59 -6.09 2.55
N GLY A 87 0.85 -5.69 3.80
CA GLY A 87 2.06 -6.10 4.50
C GLY A 87 2.16 -7.62 4.59
N ARG A 88 3.39 -8.14 4.56
CA ARG A 88 3.62 -9.59 4.53
C ARG A 88 2.98 -10.32 5.70
N ASP A 89 2.93 -9.68 6.87
CA ASP A 89 2.36 -10.29 8.08
C ASP A 89 0.83 -10.26 8.10
N CYS A 90 0.23 -9.55 7.15
CA CYS A 90 -1.21 -9.36 7.08
C CYS A 90 -1.85 -10.02 5.86
N GLN A 91 -1.07 -10.71 5.06
CA GLN A 91 -1.59 -11.37 3.87
C GLN A 91 -2.46 -12.56 4.24
N GLY A 92 -3.48 -12.83 3.44
CA GLY A 92 -4.40 -13.92 3.70
C GLY A 92 -5.48 -13.61 4.74
N ARG A 93 -5.58 -12.36 5.18
CA ARG A 93 -6.55 -11.94 6.21
C ARG A 93 -7.68 -11.07 5.67
N GLY A 94 -7.87 -11.06 4.37
CA GLY A 94 -8.95 -10.32 3.75
C GLY A 94 -8.72 -8.83 3.59
N VAL A 95 -7.50 -8.34 3.88
CA VAL A 95 -7.19 -6.91 3.79
C VAL A 95 -7.27 -6.41 2.35
N ALA A 96 -6.69 -7.15 1.42
CA ALA A 96 -6.72 -6.78 0.01
C ALA A 96 -8.15 -6.73 -0.53
N SER A 97 -8.96 -7.74 -0.18
CA SER A 97 -10.36 -7.78 -0.60
C SER A 97 -11.16 -6.62 -0.04
N ALA A 98 -10.93 -6.27 1.23
CA ALA A 98 -11.61 -5.14 1.85
C ALA A 98 -11.23 -3.82 1.19
N LEU A 99 -9.93 -3.61 0.91
CA LEU A 99 -9.46 -2.41 0.23
C LEU A 99 -10.04 -2.31 -1.18
N CYS A 100 -9.98 -3.38 -1.96
CA CYS A 100 -10.55 -3.40 -3.30
C CYS A 100 -12.04 -3.09 -3.29
N GLY A 101 -12.79 -3.74 -2.42
CA GLY A 101 -14.22 -3.50 -2.32
C GLY A 101 -14.56 -2.06 -1.97
N ALA A 102 -13.83 -1.46 -1.04
CA ALA A 102 -14.05 -0.08 -0.63
C ALA A 102 -13.63 0.91 -1.71
N LEU A 103 -12.55 0.64 -2.44
CA LEU A 103 -12.09 1.51 -3.52
C LEU A 103 -13.02 1.48 -4.73
N GLU A 104 -13.57 0.33 -5.04
CA GLU A 104 -14.47 0.16 -6.19
C GLU A 104 -15.91 0.57 -5.89
N GLY A 105 -16.27 0.51 -4.64
CA GLY A 105 -17.62 0.79 -4.20
C GLY A 105 -17.84 2.18 -3.73
#